data_a092109edb52d953abf5afc53d953deb
#
_entry.id   a092109edb52d953abf5afc53d953deb
#
_cell.length_a   1.000
_cell.length_b   1.000
_cell.length_c   1.000
_cell.angle_alpha   90.00
_cell.angle_beta   90.00
_cell.angle_gamma   90.00
#
_symmetry.space_group_name_H-M   'P 1'
#
loop_
_entity.id
_entity.type
_entity.pdbx_description
1 polymer ?
#
loop_
_entity_poly.entity_id
_entity_poly.type
_entity_poly.pdbx_seq_one_letter_code
_entity_poly.pdbx_strand_id
1 'polypeptide(L)'
;MSLYIFILCMEYFACLIHAESVKGHWTGVKTSQDSPSFTHLFFADDLDLFVKATKKNHLAINRVLETFCKESGQKVNLAKSKSFVAQYMYQTRFGFLENELGLKIATSFGKYLGVLILVNGRDKRAFDFIIEKIRDKMAGWKARTLSLAGRCTLIQSVTTTILIHTMQNTILPRKVCN
;
A
#
# COMPACT_ATOMS: atom_id res chain seq x y z
N MET A 1 -14.43 -20.45 -0.52
CA MET A 1 -15.04 -19.72 -1.65
C MET A 1 -14.21 -20.03 -2.89
N SER A 2 -14.84 -20.25 -4.06
CA SER A 2 -14.10 -20.42 -5.32
C SER A 2 -13.41 -19.11 -5.71
N LEU A 3 -12.22 -19.16 -6.29
CA LEU A 3 -11.47 -18.00 -6.77
C LEU A 3 -12.32 -17.16 -7.75
N TYR A 4 -13.06 -17.82 -8.63
CA TYR A 4 -13.93 -17.13 -9.59
C TYR A 4 -15.05 -16.34 -8.92
N ILE A 5 -15.67 -16.89 -7.88
CA ILE A 5 -16.71 -16.18 -7.12
C ILE A 5 -16.09 -14.96 -6.42
N PHE A 6 -14.89 -15.09 -5.87
CA PHE A 6 -14.17 -13.96 -5.28
C PHE A 6 -13.92 -12.84 -6.29
N ILE A 7 -13.42 -13.17 -7.49
CA ILE A 7 -13.19 -12.20 -8.56
C ILE A 7 -14.49 -11.49 -8.95
N LEU A 8 -15.60 -12.22 -9.08
CA LEU A 8 -16.90 -11.62 -9.36
C LEU A 8 -17.38 -10.69 -8.26
N CYS A 9 -17.16 -11.03 -6.99
CA CYS A 9 -17.45 -10.14 -5.88
C CYS A 9 -16.60 -8.86 -5.94
N MET A 10 -15.32 -8.95 -6.28
CA MET A 10 -14.45 -7.78 -6.40
C MET A 10 -14.84 -6.89 -7.59
N GLU A 11 -15.25 -7.49 -8.71
CA GLU A 11 -15.78 -6.74 -9.85
C GLU A 11 -17.08 -6.01 -9.48
N TYR A 12 -17.97 -6.68 -8.76
CA TYR A 12 -19.17 -6.03 -8.21
C TYR A 12 -18.82 -4.84 -7.31
N PHE A 13 -17.80 -5.00 -6.46
CA PHE A 13 -17.31 -3.88 -5.62
C PHE A 13 -16.83 -2.69 -6.46
N ALA A 14 -16.10 -2.95 -7.55
CA ALA A 14 -15.68 -1.92 -8.50
C ALA A 14 -16.87 -1.20 -9.14
N CYS A 15 -17.92 -1.95 -9.51
CA CYS A 15 -19.16 -1.40 -10.05
C CYS A 15 -19.87 -0.47 -9.05
N LEU A 16 -19.90 -0.82 -7.76
CA LEU A 16 -20.46 0.02 -6.71
C LEU A 16 -19.71 1.35 -6.58
N ILE A 17 -18.35 1.30 -6.58
CA ILE A 17 -17.51 2.50 -6.56
C ILE A 17 -17.78 3.36 -7.80
N HIS A 18 -17.84 2.74 -8.98
CA HIS A 18 -18.12 3.44 -10.23
C HIS A 18 -19.47 4.14 -10.19
N ALA A 19 -20.52 3.46 -9.72
CA ALA A 19 -21.85 4.05 -9.58
C ALA A 19 -21.87 5.28 -8.68
N GLU A 20 -21.15 5.26 -7.54
CA GLU A 20 -21.03 6.43 -6.66
C GLU A 20 -20.18 7.55 -7.29
N SER A 21 -19.18 7.19 -8.13
CA SER A 21 -18.39 8.17 -8.90
C SER A 21 -19.24 8.89 -9.93
N VAL A 22 -20.10 8.19 -10.67
CA VAL A 22 -21.02 8.79 -11.66
C VAL A 22 -22.00 9.73 -10.98
N LYS A 23 -22.52 9.39 -9.80
CA LYS A 23 -23.36 10.26 -8.98
C LYS A 23 -22.60 11.48 -8.40
N GLY A 24 -21.29 11.56 -8.59
CA GLY A 24 -20.43 12.61 -8.02
C GLY A 24 -20.30 12.53 -6.50
N HIS A 25 -20.58 11.37 -5.89
CA HIS A 25 -20.41 11.13 -4.46
C HIS A 25 -19.02 10.56 -4.13
N TRP A 26 -18.35 10.00 -5.11
CA TRP A 26 -16.99 9.48 -4.99
C TRP A 26 -16.06 10.26 -5.90
N THR A 27 -15.18 11.07 -5.32
CA THR A 27 -14.18 11.83 -6.08
C THR A 27 -12.83 11.19 -5.86
N GLY A 28 -12.31 10.52 -6.88
CA GLY A 28 -10.99 9.90 -6.86
C GLY A 28 -9.85 10.91 -6.82
N VAL A 29 -8.64 10.40 -6.75
CA VAL A 29 -7.39 11.19 -6.71
C VAL A 29 -6.74 11.19 -8.08
N LYS A 30 -6.20 12.32 -8.50
CA LYS A 30 -5.41 12.48 -9.72
C LYS A 30 -3.96 12.74 -9.37
N THR A 31 -3.04 12.18 -10.15
CA THR A 31 -1.59 12.43 -10.01
C THR A 31 -1.15 13.72 -10.70
N SER A 32 -1.86 14.14 -11.74
CA SER A 32 -1.68 15.42 -12.43
C SER A 32 -3.03 15.93 -12.94
N GLN A 33 -3.09 17.17 -13.47
CA GLN A 33 -4.34 17.75 -13.99
C GLN A 33 -4.94 16.91 -15.13
N ASP A 34 -4.10 16.37 -16.01
CA ASP A 34 -4.52 15.62 -17.20
C ASP A 34 -4.53 14.10 -16.98
N SER A 35 -4.19 13.62 -15.77
CA SER A 35 -4.19 12.18 -15.49
C SER A 35 -5.61 11.65 -15.24
N PRO A 36 -5.85 10.35 -15.52
CA PRO A 36 -7.08 9.70 -15.10
C PRO A 36 -7.24 9.75 -13.58
N SER A 37 -8.46 9.71 -13.11
CA SER A 37 -8.78 9.70 -11.68
C SER A 37 -8.71 8.27 -11.17
N PHE A 38 -7.90 8.04 -10.12
CA PHE A 38 -7.83 6.76 -9.42
C PHE A 38 -8.86 6.74 -8.31
N THR A 39 -9.67 5.69 -8.26
CA THR A 39 -10.71 5.48 -7.24
C THR A 39 -10.40 4.31 -6.33
N HIS A 40 -9.78 3.27 -6.87
CA HIS A 40 -9.42 2.06 -6.13
C HIS A 40 -8.28 1.31 -6.83
N LEU A 41 -7.62 0.42 -6.09
CA LEU A 41 -6.65 -0.54 -6.58
C LEU A 41 -6.88 -1.86 -5.83
N PHE A 42 -6.94 -2.97 -6.58
CA PHE A 42 -7.12 -4.31 -6.03
C PHE A 42 -5.88 -5.16 -6.30
N PHE A 43 -5.45 -5.87 -5.27
CA PHE A 43 -4.44 -6.91 -5.41
C PHE A 43 -4.81 -8.08 -4.48
N ALA A 44 -5.34 -9.15 -5.06
CA ALA A 44 -5.92 -10.27 -4.32
C ALA A 44 -6.97 -9.76 -3.29
N ASP A 45 -6.74 -9.98 -2.00
CA ASP A 45 -7.57 -9.53 -0.89
C ASP A 45 -7.20 -8.12 -0.36
N ASP A 46 -6.11 -7.55 -0.83
CA ASP A 46 -5.71 -6.18 -0.49
C ASP A 46 -6.48 -5.17 -1.35
N LEU A 47 -7.08 -4.20 -0.68
CA LEU A 47 -7.92 -3.17 -1.28
C LEU A 47 -7.46 -1.80 -0.86
N ASP A 48 -7.06 -0.98 -1.83
CA ASP A 48 -6.77 0.44 -1.62
C ASP A 48 -7.86 1.31 -2.24
N LEU A 49 -8.41 2.22 -1.45
CA LEU A 49 -9.42 3.18 -1.89
C LEU A 49 -8.82 4.59 -1.92
N PHE A 50 -9.01 5.27 -3.04
CA PHE A 50 -8.50 6.63 -3.25
C PHE A 50 -9.65 7.61 -3.37
N VAL A 51 -9.72 8.55 -2.43
CA VAL A 51 -10.80 9.56 -2.37
C VAL A 51 -10.28 10.89 -1.87
N LYS A 52 -10.92 11.98 -2.29
CA LYS A 52 -10.71 13.27 -1.64
C LYS A 52 -11.31 13.27 -0.24
N ALA A 53 -10.59 13.81 0.74
CA ALA A 53 -11.01 13.87 2.15
C ALA A 53 -12.16 14.87 2.33
N THR A 54 -13.38 14.46 2.00
CA THR A 54 -14.62 15.24 2.19
C THR A 54 -15.68 14.36 2.87
N LYS A 55 -16.57 15.02 3.62
CA LYS A 55 -17.70 14.32 4.27
C LYS A 55 -18.54 13.49 3.29
N LYS A 56 -18.77 14.04 2.09
CA LYS A 56 -19.54 13.38 1.04
C LYS A 56 -18.90 12.06 0.58
N ASN A 57 -17.60 12.09 0.31
CA ASN A 57 -16.84 10.90 -0.09
C ASN A 57 -16.80 9.85 1.03
N HIS A 58 -16.68 10.30 2.27
CA HIS A 58 -16.69 9.42 3.43
C HIS A 58 -18.02 8.64 3.55
N LEU A 59 -19.15 9.33 3.46
CA LEU A 59 -20.47 8.70 3.45
C LEU A 59 -20.63 7.72 2.27
N ALA A 60 -20.02 8.03 1.12
CA ALA A 60 -20.03 7.11 -0.02
C ALA A 60 -19.22 5.84 0.25
N ILE A 61 -18.04 5.95 0.90
CA ILE A 61 -17.25 4.76 1.30
C ILE A 61 -18.08 3.85 2.19
N ASN A 62 -18.70 4.40 3.24
CA ASN A 62 -19.51 3.60 4.17
C ASN A 62 -20.64 2.87 3.45
N ARG A 63 -21.42 3.59 2.61
CA ARG A 63 -22.49 2.97 1.83
C ARG A 63 -22.01 1.83 0.93
N VAL A 64 -20.91 2.06 0.21
CA VAL A 64 -20.33 1.06 -0.69
C VAL A 64 -19.88 -0.17 0.09
N LEU A 65 -19.17 0.03 1.21
CA LEU A 65 -18.69 -1.08 2.06
C LEU A 65 -19.84 -1.84 2.70
N GLU A 66 -20.86 -1.14 3.24
CA GLU A 66 -22.04 -1.77 3.83
C GLU A 66 -22.82 -2.59 2.81
N THR A 67 -23.07 -2.01 1.63
CA THR A 67 -23.77 -2.71 0.53
C THR A 67 -23.01 -3.95 0.11
N PHE A 68 -21.70 -3.80 -0.14
CA PHE A 68 -20.84 -4.91 -0.53
C PHE A 68 -20.79 -6.02 0.51
N CYS A 69 -20.59 -5.68 1.79
CA CYS A 69 -20.55 -6.66 2.88
C CYS A 69 -21.87 -7.41 3.01
N LYS A 70 -23.00 -6.70 2.88
CA LYS A 70 -24.34 -7.28 2.98
C LYS A 70 -24.63 -8.26 1.83
N GLU A 71 -24.24 -7.91 0.61
CA GLU A 71 -24.62 -8.67 -0.58
C GLU A 71 -23.61 -9.79 -0.90
N SER A 72 -22.32 -9.58 -0.66
CA SER A 72 -21.27 -10.59 -0.89
C SER A 72 -21.08 -11.56 0.29
N GLY A 73 -21.57 -11.20 1.49
CA GLY A 73 -21.27 -11.92 2.73
C GLY A 73 -19.84 -11.77 3.22
N GLN A 74 -19.00 -10.99 2.54
CA GLN A 74 -17.63 -10.69 2.96
C GLN A 74 -17.62 -9.65 4.09
N LYS A 75 -16.53 -9.57 4.84
CA LYS A 75 -16.37 -8.60 5.93
C LYS A 75 -15.04 -7.89 5.82
N VAL A 76 -15.06 -6.58 5.96
CA VAL A 76 -13.84 -5.77 6.03
C VAL A 76 -13.17 -5.97 7.39
N ASN A 77 -11.87 -6.25 7.39
CA ASN A 77 -11.10 -6.38 8.62
C ASN A 77 -10.60 -5.00 9.07
N LEU A 78 -11.40 -4.30 9.86
CA LEU A 78 -11.07 -2.94 10.35
C LEU A 78 -9.79 -2.91 11.21
N ALA A 79 -9.45 -4.01 11.91
CA ALA A 79 -8.23 -4.07 12.72
C ALA A 79 -6.95 -4.04 11.86
N LYS A 80 -7.00 -4.57 10.64
CA LYS A 80 -5.89 -4.52 9.67
C LYS A 80 -5.99 -3.31 8.74
N SER A 81 -7.16 -2.70 8.60
CA SER A 81 -7.39 -1.56 7.73
C SER A 81 -6.83 -0.27 8.34
N LYS A 82 -6.28 0.57 7.49
CA LYS A 82 -5.70 1.86 7.88
C LYS A 82 -6.17 2.94 6.94
N SER A 83 -6.39 4.13 7.47
CA SER A 83 -6.58 5.33 6.66
C SER A 83 -5.27 6.09 6.56
N PHE A 84 -4.95 6.55 5.36
CA PHE A 84 -3.77 7.36 5.11
C PHE A 84 -4.15 8.71 4.54
N VAL A 85 -3.56 9.76 5.07
CA VAL A 85 -3.91 11.12 4.72
C VAL A 85 -2.69 11.96 4.46
N ALA A 86 -2.75 12.80 3.43
CA ALA A 86 -1.67 13.71 3.10
C ALA A 86 -1.33 14.66 4.26
N GLN A 87 -0.05 14.77 4.57
CA GLN A 87 0.49 15.43 5.76
C GLN A 87 0.03 16.88 5.97
N TYR A 88 -0.20 17.63 4.88
CA TYR A 88 -0.68 19.02 4.96
C TYR A 88 -2.17 19.15 5.34
N MET A 89 -2.93 18.08 5.31
CA MET A 89 -4.35 18.07 5.67
C MET A 89 -4.61 17.68 7.13
N TYR A 90 -3.54 17.29 7.87
CA TYR A 90 -3.63 16.65 9.18
C TYR A 90 -4.26 17.49 10.28
N GLN A 91 -4.22 18.82 10.22
CA GLN A 91 -4.56 19.64 11.37
C GLN A 91 -6.01 20.10 11.50
N THR A 92 -6.82 20.04 10.45
CA THR A 92 -8.12 20.76 10.49
C THR A 92 -9.37 19.90 10.26
N ARG A 93 -9.27 18.66 9.79
CA ARG A 93 -10.45 17.88 9.36
C ARG A 93 -10.53 16.43 9.83
N PHE A 94 -9.59 15.97 10.63
CA PHE A 94 -9.38 14.52 10.84
C PHE A 94 -10.07 13.87 12.03
N GLY A 95 -10.35 14.54 13.11
CA GLY A 95 -11.12 13.96 14.22
C GLY A 95 -12.47 13.38 13.78
N PHE A 96 -13.00 13.91 12.68
CA PHE A 96 -14.24 13.46 12.07
C PHE A 96 -14.09 12.09 11.36
N LEU A 97 -12.97 11.84 10.66
CA LEU A 97 -12.75 10.61 9.89
C LEU A 97 -12.46 9.40 10.78
N GLU A 98 -11.69 9.58 11.85
CA GLU A 98 -11.41 8.51 12.82
C GLU A 98 -12.66 8.03 13.53
N ASN A 99 -13.51 8.96 13.95
CA ASN A 99 -14.71 8.64 14.73
C ASN A 99 -15.79 7.95 13.89
N GLU A 100 -15.89 8.26 12.60
CA GLU A 100 -16.97 7.72 11.76
C GLU A 100 -16.59 6.42 11.01
N LEU A 101 -15.33 6.23 10.58
CA LEU A 101 -14.88 4.99 9.92
C LEU A 101 -14.34 3.95 10.91
N GLY A 102 -14.01 4.34 12.13
CA GLY A 102 -13.32 3.44 13.06
C GLY A 102 -11.93 3.01 12.58
N LEU A 103 -11.36 3.70 11.58
CA LEU A 103 -10.06 3.38 10.99
C LEU A 103 -8.97 4.22 11.63
N LYS A 104 -7.88 3.57 12.03
CA LYS A 104 -6.70 4.27 12.55
C LYS A 104 -6.01 5.05 11.44
N ILE A 105 -5.73 6.34 11.69
CA ILE A 105 -4.93 7.14 10.79
C ILE A 105 -3.46 6.72 10.91
N ALA A 106 -2.88 6.30 9.81
CA ALA A 106 -1.47 5.95 9.75
C ALA A 106 -0.64 7.12 9.23
N THR A 107 0.49 7.39 9.87
CA THR A 107 1.46 8.43 9.47
C THR A 107 2.37 7.96 8.34
N SER A 108 2.45 6.65 8.10
CA SER A 108 3.21 6.07 6.99
C SER A 108 2.44 4.90 6.38
N PHE A 109 2.56 4.72 5.08
CA PHE A 109 1.97 3.57 4.38
C PHE A 109 2.59 2.23 4.83
N GLY A 110 3.84 2.27 5.29
CA GLY A 110 4.58 1.06 5.61
C GLY A 110 4.97 0.27 4.35
N LYS A 111 4.85 -1.05 4.43
CA LYS A 111 5.12 -1.94 3.29
C LYS A 111 3.82 -2.30 2.58
N TYR A 112 3.78 -2.11 1.28
CA TYR A 112 2.72 -2.57 0.39
C TYR A 112 3.30 -3.56 -0.61
N LEU A 113 2.78 -4.77 -0.67
CA LEU A 113 3.28 -5.87 -1.52
C LEU A 113 4.80 -6.12 -1.39
N GLY A 114 5.32 -5.99 -0.18
CA GLY A 114 6.75 -6.16 0.10
C GLY A 114 7.62 -4.94 -0.20
N VAL A 115 7.07 -3.89 -0.79
CA VAL A 115 7.75 -2.62 -1.12
C VAL A 115 7.42 -1.55 -0.09
N LEU A 116 8.43 -0.80 0.34
CA LEU A 116 8.24 0.33 1.24
C LEU A 116 7.71 1.54 0.44
N ILE A 117 6.50 2.00 0.78
CA ILE A 117 5.97 3.23 0.20
C ILE A 117 6.48 4.41 1.00
N LEU A 118 7.31 5.24 0.36
CA LEU A 118 7.91 6.43 0.94
C LEU A 118 7.01 7.64 0.69
N VAL A 119 6.56 8.27 1.77
CA VAL A 119 5.84 9.55 1.71
C VAL A 119 6.80 10.67 1.27
N ASN A 120 8.04 10.60 1.75
CA ASN A 120 9.14 11.47 1.33
C ASN A 120 10.25 10.62 0.73
N GLY A 121 10.39 10.60 -0.59
CA GLY A 121 11.44 9.84 -1.30
C GLY A 121 12.89 10.22 -0.93
N ARG A 122 13.08 11.19 -0.01
CA ARG A 122 14.38 11.64 0.51
C ARG A 122 14.73 11.06 1.88
N ASP A 123 13.82 10.31 2.51
CA ASP A 123 14.11 9.74 3.84
C ASP A 123 15.06 8.55 3.72
N LYS A 124 16.31 8.79 4.13
CA LYS A 124 17.39 7.79 4.05
C LYS A 124 17.16 6.62 5.00
N ARG A 125 16.58 6.87 6.18
CA ARG A 125 16.28 5.84 7.19
C ARG A 125 15.27 4.83 6.70
N ALA A 126 14.46 5.22 5.72
CA ALA A 126 13.52 4.32 5.10
C ALA A 126 14.18 3.12 4.38
N PHE A 127 15.46 3.21 4.06
CA PHE A 127 16.22 2.15 3.39
C PHE A 127 17.09 1.32 4.36
N ASP A 128 17.14 1.67 5.64
CA ASP A 128 17.94 0.96 6.65
C ASP A 128 17.52 -0.52 6.74
N PHE A 129 16.22 -0.82 6.53
CA PHE A 129 15.73 -2.19 6.49
C PHE A 129 16.38 -3.05 5.38
N ILE A 130 16.80 -2.44 4.25
CA ILE A 130 17.48 -3.16 3.17
C ILE A 130 18.87 -3.54 3.62
N ILE A 131 19.57 -2.60 4.25
CA ILE A 131 20.91 -2.81 4.79
C ILE A 131 20.88 -3.90 5.87
N GLU A 132 19.90 -3.83 6.78
CA GLU A 132 19.69 -4.88 7.79
C GLU A 132 19.41 -6.24 7.14
N LYS A 133 18.50 -6.30 6.17
CA LYS A 133 18.15 -7.54 5.49
C LYS A 133 19.34 -8.16 4.76
N ILE A 134 20.20 -7.35 4.13
CA ILE A 134 21.44 -7.80 3.50
C ILE A 134 22.40 -8.29 4.59
N ARG A 135 22.59 -7.52 5.64
CA ARG A 135 23.48 -7.85 6.76
C ARG A 135 23.08 -9.18 7.42
N ASP A 136 21.82 -9.39 7.71
CA ASP A 136 21.30 -10.63 8.29
C ASP A 136 21.57 -11.85 7.40
N LYS A 137 21.38 -11.69 6.10
CA LYS A 137 21.67 -12.77 5.14
C LYS A 137 23.16 -13.04 5.00
N MET A 138 24.00 -12.01 5.12
CA MET A 138 25.45 -12.12 5.01
C MET A 138 26.11 -12.55 6.32
N ALA A 139 25.53 -12.26 7.48
CA ALA A 139 26.07 -12.58 8.80
C ALA A 139 25.87 -14.05 9.21
N GLY A 140 25.09 -14.82 8.46
CA GLY A 140 24.81 -16.23 8.78
C GLY A 140 26.09 -17.08 8.85
N TRP A 141 26.13 -18.07 9.76
CA TRP A 141 27.26 -18.98 9.95
C TRP A 141 27.70 -19.67 8.64
N LYS A 142 26.75 -19.93 7.73
CA LYS A 142 27.02 -20.50 6.41
C LYS A 142 27.91 -19.59 5.55
N ALA A 143 27.77 -18.28 5.63
CA ALA A 143 28.59 -17.33 4.89
C ALA A 143 30.08 -17.38 5.33
N ARG A 144 30.35 -17.73 6.60
CA ARG A 144 31.71 -17.81 7.13
C ARG A 144 32.46 -19.05 6.67
N THR A 145 31.76 -20.16 6.35
CA THR A 145 32.31 -21.42 5.92
C THR A 145 32.47 -21.53 4.40
N LEU A 146 31.97 -20.57 3.65
CA LEU A 146 32.04 -20.59 2.19
C LEU A 146 33.45 -20.24 1.68
N SER A 147 33.86 -20.91 0.61
CA SER A 147 35.03 -20.52 -0.21
C SER A 147 34.84 -19.14 -0.82
N LEU A 148 35.89 -18.53 -1.36
CA LEU A 148 35.81 -17.23 -2.04
C LEU A 148 34.76 -17.23 -3.18
N ALA A 149 34.77 -18.28 -4.01
CA ALA A 149 33.78 -18.42 -5.08
C ALA A 149 32.35 -18.55 -4.52
N GLY A 150 32.14 -19.30 -3.44
CA GLY A 150 30.85 -19.39 -2.77
C GLY A 150 30.36 -18.07 -2.19
N ARG A 151 31.26 -17.24 -1.66
CA ARG A 151 30.93 -15.87 -1.19
C ARG A 151 30.54 -14.96 -2.35
N CYS A 152 31.23 -15.01 -3.48
CA CYS A 152 30.84 -14.27 -4.69
C CYS A 152 29.44 -14.66 -5.18
N THR A 153 29.16 -15.97 -5.24
CA THR A 153 27.84 -16.47 -5.63
C THR A 153 26.76 -16.01 -4.63
N LEU A 154 27.04 -16.04 -3.33
CA LEU A 154 26.10 -15.57 -2.30
C LEU A 154 25.79 -14.08 -2.47
N ILE A 155 26.80 -13.24 -2.69
CA ILE A 155 26.63 -11.82 -2.93
C ILE A 155 25.76 -11.59 -4.18
N GLN A 156 26.09 -12.24 -5.29
CA GLN A 156 25.35 -12.10 -6.54
C GLN A 156 23.90 -12.57 -6.40
N SER A 157 23.64 -13.72 -5.79
CA SER A 157 22.31 -14.32 -5.72
C SER A 157 21.41 -13.61 -4.69
N VAL A 158 21.95 -13.20 -3.56
CA VAL A 158 21.14 -12.63 -2.45
C VAL A 158 21.09 -11.11 -2.54
N THR A 159 22.24 -10.45 -2.62
CA THR A 159 22.29 -8.96 -2.58
C THR A 159 21.66 -8.37 -3.83
N THR A 160 21.97 -8.93 -5.00
CA THR A 160 21.41 -8.46 -6.27
C THR A 160 19.89 -8.60 -6.29
N THR A 161 19.36 -9.74 -5.84
CA THR A 161 17.91 -9.97 -5.82
C THR A 161 17.17 -8.99 -4.89
N ILE A 162 17.71 -8.74 -3.69
CA ILE A 162 17.13 -7.78 -2.74
C ILE A 162 17.14 -6.36 -3.33
N LEU A 163 18.25 -5.98 -3.95
CA LEU A 163 18.40 -4.65 -4.53
C LEU A 163 17.52 -4.47 -5.77
N ILE A 164 17.49 -5.43 -6.69
CA ILE A 164 16.64 -5.36 -7.90
C ILE A 164 15.19 -5.16 -7.53
N HIS A 165 14.65 -5.97 -6.61
CA HIS A 165 13.26 -5.84 -6.16
C HIS A 165 12.94 -4.44 -5.63
N THR A 166 13.88 -3.84 -4.90
CA THR A 166 13.68 -2.48 -4.36
C THR A 166 13.85 -1.41 -5.43
N MET A 167 14.86 -1.56 -6.32
CA MET A 167 15.17 -0.59 -7.37
C MET A 167 14.12 -0.54 -8.48
N GLN A 168 13.38 -1.61 -8.70
CA GLN A 168 12.25 -1.63 -9.63
C GLN A 168 11.13 -0.67 -9.22
N ASN A 169 11.02 -0.36 -7.92
CA ASN A 169 9.93 0.43 -7.39
C ASN A 169 10.37 1.80 -6.85
N THR A 170 11.67 1.95 -6.53
CA THR A 170 12.20 3.17 -5.91
C THR A 170 13.64 3.46 -6.37
N ILE A 171 13.97 4.74 -6.48
CA ILE A 171 15.35 5.17 -6.74
C ILE A 171 16.09 5.18 -5.40
N LEU A 172 17.14 4.36 -5.30
CA LEU A 172 17.99 4.33 -4.11
C LEU A 172 18.83 5.62 -4.01
N PRO A 173 18.86 6.27 -2.84
CA PRO A 173 19.76 7.40 -2.62
C PRO A 173 21.24 6.97 -2.71
N ARG A 174 22.11 7.80 -3.32
CA ARG A 174 23.54 7.50 -3.47
C ARG A 174 24.25 7.08 -2.18
N LYS A 175 23.81 7.60 -1.02
CA LYS A 175 24.38 7.22 0.29
C LYS A 175 24.04 5.79 0.76
N VAL A 176 23.07 5.14 0.13
CA VAL A 176 22.73 3.74 0.43
C VAL A 176 23.53 2.79 -0.46
N CYS A 177 24.05 3.32 -1.59
CA CYS A 177 24.86 2.57 -2.55
C CYS A 177 26.37 2.59 -2.22
N ASN A 178 26.82 3.52 -1.36
CA ASN A 178 28.18 3.66 -0.87
C ASN A 178 28.33 3.05 0.52
#